data_931fb6ae40b8c306e57b2ef71bc84e41
#
_entry.id   931fb6ae40b8c306e57b2ef71bc84e41
#
_cell.length_a   1.000
_cell.length_b   1.000
_cell.length_c   1.000
_cell.angle_alpha   90.00
_cell.angle_beta   90.00
_cell.angle_gamma   90.00
#
_symmetry.space_group_name_H-M   'P 1'
#
loop_
_entity.id
_entity.type
_entity.pdbx_description
1 polymer ?
#
loop_
_entity_poly.entity_id
_entity_poly.type
_entity_poly.pdbx_seq_one_letter_code
_entity_poly.pdbx_strand_id
1 'polypeptide(L)'
;MLSRFSMLLLLALLALPLSGCRDSLLDPDSPVRLSFWHVYGAQADSPMNRLVERFNLTEGKEKGIIVNVTSLSNTVAIHFPLVAAAQGKPGAGILPDIFVTYPKTVLTIGADRFADWNDTIPADVRKDFVPSFLEEGMVDGRQVMFPVAKSSRALFVNATIFDRFAAETGLSYDDLITWEGMFKAAEAYHRWSGGKAFFKYDEWMHYSLLNTAALGGDFFTAKKVNFASPQFAMVWKKLARAAVKGHVCMLKCFSTAAMMVGETLCGVESTASILYFKDYMTFPDNTHLPLRLRILPAPKFNGARPLTILAGSSLCIPKSTKAKEYAASIFAQWLTKEENNVPFAVSTGYLPVKNEAFSRIVKAEHLDGLDEKTQELYKTVNRLHREYEFYKLPFFDGYGELEKKFCDEQMALFERWKSKCGGREPDEAMLDAMFEEFRERMEQP
;
A
#
# COMPACT_ATOMS: atom_id res chain seq x y z
N MET A 1 -42.30 -47.00 -48.67
CA MET A 1 -42.78 -46.45 -47.35
C MET A 1 -41.70 -46.40 -46.29
N LEU A 2 -40.49 -46.15 -46.64
CA LEU A 2 -39.32 -46.18 -45.70
C LEU A 2 -38.58 -44.83 -45.56
N SER A 3 -39.17 -43.71 -46.07
CA SER A 3 -38.47 -42.43 -46.10
C SER A 3 -38.95 -41.38 -45.07
N ARG A 4 -40.07 -41.61 -44.40
CA ARG A 4 -40.61 -40.62 -43.41
C ARG A 4 -40.21 -40.87 -41.96
N PHE A 5 -39.78 -42.07 -41.61
CA PHE A 5 -39.32 -42.39 -40.26
C PHE A 5 -37.84 -42.01 -40.01
N SER A 6 -36.98 -42.02 -41.03
CA SER A 6 -35.59 -41.61 -40.89
C SER A 6 -35.38 -40.09 -40.75
N MET A 7 -36.32 -39.28 -41.29
CA MET A 7 -36.26 -37.81 -41.23
C MET A 7 -36.72 -37.26 -39.88
N LEU A 8 -37.60 -37.98 -39.15
CA LEU A 8 -38.03 -37.62 -37.80
C LEU A 8 -36.99 -37.97 -36.75
N LEU A 9 -36.15 -39.02 -36.99
CA LEU A 9 -35.04 -39.37 -36.07
C LEU A 9 -33.85 -38.39 -36.20
N LEU A 10 -33.60 -37.80 -37.38
CA LEU A 10 -32.57 -36.81 -37.59
C LEU A 10 -32.92 -35.43 -37.00
N LEU A 11 -34.19 -35.08 -36.95
CA LEU A 11 -34.68 -33.84 -36.34
C LEU A 11 -34.75 -33.90 -34.80
N ALA A 12 -34.86 -35.12 -34.23
CA ALA A 12 -34.84 -35.30 -32.75
C ALA A 12 -33.40 -35.25 -32.19
N LEU A 13 -32.37 -35.50 -33.03
CA LEU A 13 -30.94 -35.39 -32.62
C LEU A 13 -30.40 -33.94 -32.63
N LEU A 14 -31.10 -32.99 -33.27
CA LEU A 14 -30.72 -31.57 -33.29
C LEU A 14 -31.30 -30.74 -32.16
N ALA A 15 -32.11 -31.32 -31.30
CA ALA A 15 -32.73 -30.69 -30.14
C ALA A 15 -32.12 -31.16 -28.80
N LEU A 16 -30.86 -31.65 -28.81
CA LEU A 16 -30.11 -31.73 -27.57
C LEU A 16 -29.81 -30.27 -27.15
N PRO A 17 -30.31 -29.80 -26.01
CA PRO A 17 -29.86 -28.52 -25.50
C PRO A 17 -28.37 -28.64 -25.35
N LEU A 18 -27.64 -27.71 -25.92
CA LEU A 18 -26.25 -27.40 -25.50
C LEU A 18 -26.35 -26.98 -24.03
N SER A 19 -26.49 -27.98 -23.16
CA SER A 19 -26.18 -27.84 -21.73
C SER A 19 -24.69 -27.58 -21.69
N GLY A 20 -24.29 -26.33 -21.98
CA GLY A 20 -22.98 -25.85 -21.54
C GLY A 20 -22.88 -26.25 -20.06
N CYS A 21 -21.75 -26.78 -19.65
CA CYS A 21 -21.49 -27.13 -18.26
C CYS A 21 -21.92 -25.94 -17.38
N ARG A 22 -23.18 -25.95 -16.91
CA ARG A 22 -23.61 -25.02 -15.86
C ARG A 22 -22.77 -25.39 -14.67
N ASP A 23 -21.99 -24.45 -14.21
CA ASP A 23 -21.22 -24.57 -13.00
C ASP A 23 -22.24 -24.85 -11.86
N SER A 24 -22.19 -26.04 -11.28
CA SER A 24 -23.20 -26.50 -10.33
C SER A 24 -23.30 -25.64 -9.07
N LEU A 25 -22.30 -24.75 -8.85
CA LEU A 25 -22.22 -23.84 -7.71
C LEU A 25 -22.82 -22.46 -7.96
N LEU A 26 -23.03 -22.06 -9.23
CA LEU A 26 -23.51 -20.75 -9.62
C LEU A 26 -24.68 -20.87 -10.58
N ASP A 27 -25.66 -19.97 -10.44
CA ASP A 27 -26.84 -19.88 -11.29
C ASP A 27 -27.15 -18.42 -11.64
N PRO A 28 -27.14 -18.04 -12.94
CA PRO A 28 -27.51 -16.69 -13.37
C PRO A 28 -28.93 -16.27 -12.99
N ASP A 29 -29.85 -17.22 -12.87
CA ASP A 29 -31.22 -16.97 -12.46
C ASP A 29 -31.39 -16.79 -10.95
N SER A 30 -30.35 -17.22 -10.15
CA SER A 30 -30.29 -17.06 -8.69
C SER A 30 -28.88 -16.61 -8.25
N PRO A 31 -28.51 -15.36 -8.53
CA PRO A 31 -27.12 -14.92 -8.41
C PRO A 31 -26.62 -14.89 -6.96
N VAL A 32 -25.37 -15.34 -6.79
CA VAL A 32 -24.61 -15.22 -5.53
C VAL A 32 -24.27 -13.75 -5.32
N ARG A 33 -24.67 -13.19 -4.17
CA ARG A 33 -24.33 -11.82 -3.77
C ARG A 33 -23.11 -11.82 -2.85
N LEU A 34 -22.12 -11.00 -3.21
CA LEU A 34 -20.88 -10.81 -2.45
C LEU A 34 -20.80 -9.35 -2.00
N SER A 35 -20.50 -9.12 -0.73
CA SER A 35 -20.09 -7.82 -0.20
C SER A 35 -18.58 -7.67 -0.33
N PHE A 36 -18.13 -6.55 -0.91
CA PHE A 36 -16.71 -6.27 -1.13
C PHE A 36 -16.28 -4.95 -0.51
N TRP A 37 -15.33 -4.98 0.43
CA TRP A 37 -14.75 -3.78 1.05
C TRP A 37 -13.34 -3.50 0.51
N HIS A 38 -13.10 -2.25 0.10
CA HIS A 38 -11.78 -1.84 -0.41
C HIS A 38 -11.38 -0.41 -0.02
N VAL A 39 -10.11 -0.07 -0.28
CA VAL A 39 -9.49 1.23 0.02
C VAL A 39 -8.91 1.93 -1.23
N TYR A 40 -9.30 1.51 -2.42
CA TYR A 40 -8.78 2.02 -3.69
C TYR A 40 -9.55 3.28 -4.16
N GLY A 41 -9.50 4.35 -3.36
CA GLY A 41 -10.24 5.59 -3.57
C GLY A 41 -11.61 5.57 -2.86
N ALA A 42 -11.86 6.64 -2.11
CA ALA A 42 -13.11 6.80 -1.35
C ALA A 42 -14.26 7.43 -2.16
N GLN A 43 -13.97 7.89 -3.39
CA GLN A 43 -14.96 8.51 -4.26
C GLN A 43 -15.91 7.44 -4.84
N ALA A 44 -17.18 7.82 -5.05
CA ALA A 44 -18.17 6.90 -5.62
C ALA A 44 -17.77 6.37 -7.01
N ASP A 45 -17.07 7.17 -7.81
CA ASP A 45 -16.59 6.83 -9.14
C ASP A 45 -15.12 6.35 -9.15
N SER A 46 -14.62 5.83 -8.03
CA SER A 46 -13.25 5.32 -7.94
C SER A 46 -12.95 4.26 -9.02
N PRO A 47 -11.69 4.10 -9.45
CA PRO A 47 -11.32 3.10 -10.45
C PRO A 47 -11.78 1.69 -10.09
N MET A 48 -11.76 1.30 -8.81
CA MET A 48 -12.24 -0.02 -8.37
C MET A 48 -13.78 -0.12 -8.46
N ASN A 49 -14.52 0.93 -8.11
CA ASN A 49 -15.97 0.92 -8.22
C ASN A 49 -16.42 0.74 -9.68
N ARG A 50 -15.76 1.41 -10.63
CA ARG A 50 -16.00 1.22 -12.07
C ARG A 50 -15.69 -0.20 -12.54
N LEU A 51 -14.62 -0.82 -12.00
CA LEU A 51 -14.32 -2.23 -12.29
C LEU A 51 -15.41 -3.16 -11.77
N VAL A 52 -15.89 -2.96 -10.54
CA VAL A 52 -16.99 -3.76 -9.96
C VAL A 52 -18.25 -3.62 -10.78
N GLU A 53 -18.62 -2.40 -11.18
CA GLU A 53 -19.77 -2.17 -12.05
C GLU A 53 -19.64 -2.92 -13.38
N ARG A 54 -18.47 -2.82 -14.03
CA ARG A 54 -18.20 -3.54 -15.28
C ARG A 54 -18.28 -5.05 -15.09
N PHE A 55 -17.73 -5.61 -14.00
CA PHE A 55 -17.85 -7.02 -13.68
C PHE A 55 -19.32 -7.43 -13.56
N ASN A 56 -20.12 -6.70 -12.81
CA ASN A 56 -21.54 -6.98 -12.60
C ASN A 56 -22.36 -6.94 -13.91
N LEU A 57 -21.95 -6.10 -14.88
CA LEU A 57 -22.62 -5.99 -16.18
C LEU A 57 -22.15 -7.04 -17.21
N THR A 58 -21.01 -7.70 -16.98
CA THR A 58 -20.39 -8.65 -17.92
C THR A 58 -20.27 -10.05 -17.29
N GLU A 59 -19.09 -10.48 -16.92
CA GLU A 59 -18.82 -11.84 -16.43
C GLU A 59 -19.63 -12.19 -15.19
N GLY A 60 -19.88 -11.22 -14.30
CA GLY A 60 -20.73 -11.43 -13.13
C GLY A 60 -22.16 -11.79 -13.50
N LYS A 61 -22.74 -11.07 -14.48
CA LYS A 61 -24.07 -11.37 -15.00
C LYS A 61 -24.13 -12.76 -15.65
N GLU A 62 -23.14 -13.11 -16.47
CA GLU A 62 -23.09 -14.40 -17.17
C GLU A 62 -22.95 -15.57 -16.21
N LYS A 63 -22.20 -15.37 -15.10
CA LYS A 63 -21.93 -16.42 -14.11
C LYS A 63 -22.92 -16.45 -12.94
N GLY A 64 -23.84 -15.49 -12.83
CA GLY A 64 -24.74 -15.38 -11.66
C GLY A 64 -24.01 -14.86 -10.42
N ILE A 65 -23.19 -13.82 -10.55
CA ILE A 65 -22.47 -13.19 -9.44
C ILE A 65 -22.78 -11.69 -9.43
N ILE A 66 -23.12 -11.16 -8.25
CA ILE A 66 -23.29 -9.72 -8.01
C ILE A 66 -22.36 -9.30 -6.89
N VAL A 67 -21.48 -8.35 -7.15
CA VAL A 67 -20.58 -7.77 -6.17
C VAL A 67 -21.10 -6.41 -5.72
N ASN A 68 -21.40 -6.26 -4.42
CA ASN A 68 -21.79 -5.00 -3.78
C ASN A 68 -20.57 -4.38 -3.11
N VAL A 69 -20.19 -3.20 -3.55
CA VAL A 69 -18.95 -2.56 -3.10
C VAL A 69 -19.17 -1.57 -1.96
N THR A 70 -18.24 -1.53 -1.01
CA THR A 70 -18.10 -0.48 0.01
C THR A 70 -16.68 0.06 -0.02
N SER A 71 -16.54 1.34 -0.35
CA SER A 71 -15.25 2.04 -0.35
C SER A 71 -14.97 2.64 1.02
N LEU A 72 -13.77 2.44 1.53
CA LEU A 72 -13.28 3.01 2.78
C LEU A 72 -12.13 3.98 2.49
N SER A 73 -11.97 4.99 3.32
CA SER A 73 -11.08 6.11 3.03
C SER A 73 -9.59 5.74 3.00
N ASN A 74 -9.19 4.74 3.80
CA ASN A 74 -7.79 4.34 3.92
C ASN A 74 -7.65 2.99 4.65
N THR A 75 -6.40 2.55 4.81
CA THR A 75 -6.01 1.27 5.42
C THR A 75 -6.32 1.18 6.92
N VAL A 76 -6.34 2.29 7.63
CA VAL A 76 -6.74 2.34 9.05
C VAL A 76 -8.26 2.19 9.17
N ALA A 77 -9.00 2.88 8.30
CA ALA A 77 -10.46 2.84 8.27
C ALA A 77 -11.02 1.46 7.94
N ILE A 78 -10.27 0.58 7.26
CA ILE A 78 -10.70 -0.80 6.98
C ILE A 78 -10.24 -1.78 8.08
N HIS A 79 -9.05 -1.59 8.66
CA HIS A 79 -8.47 -2.51 9.64
C HIS A 79 -9.34 -2.69 10.88
N PHE A 80 -9.67 -1.59 11.57
CA PHE A 80 -10.39 -1.68 12.84
C PHE A 80 -11.81 -2.24 12.71
N PRO A 81 -12.65 -1.84 11.72
CA PRO A 81 -13.94 -2.48 11.51
C PRO A 81 -13.85 -3.97 11.19
N LEU A 82 -12.87 -4.42 10.39
CA LEU A 82 -12.68 -5.83 10.11
C LEU A 82 -12.34 -6.63 11.37
N VAL A 83 -11.42 -6.14 12.18
CA VAL A 83 -11.05 -6.79 13.45
C VAL A 83 -12.23 -6.80 14.42
N ALA A 84 -12.96 -5.70 14.54
CA ALA A 84 -14.13 -5.61 15.41
C ALA A 84 -15.25 -6.58 14.97
N ALA A 85 -15.53 -6.65 13.67
CA ALA A 85 -16.51 -7.58 13.09
C ALA A 85 -16.09 -9.04 13.30
N ALA A 86 -14.80 -9.35 13.09
CA ALA A 86 -14.27 -10.68 13.32
C ALA A 86 -14.35 -11.12 14.78
N GLN A 87 -14.22 -10.19 15.71
CA GLN A 87 -14.31 -10.44 17.16
C GLN A 87 -15.74 -10.39 17.70
N GLY A 88 -16.75 -10.09 16.87
CA GLY A 88 -18.15 -9.96 17.31
C GLY A 88 -18.39 -8.83 18.32
N LYS A 89 -17.60 -7.73 18.22
CA LYS A 89 -17.74 -6.61 19.17
C LYS A 89 -19.13 -5.96 19.06
N PRO A 90 -19.72 -5.48 20.17
CA PRO A 90 -21.00 -4.76 20.13
C PRO A 90 -20.94 -3.58 19.15
N GLY A 91 -21.93 -3.46 18.28
CA GLY A 91 -22.00 -2.43 17.24
C GLY A 91 -21.11 -2.66 16.01
N ALA A 92 -20.30 -3.70 15.99
CA ALA A 92 -19.56 -4.11 14.80
C ALA A 92 -20.51 -4.73 13.76
N GLY A 93 -20.26 -4.44 12.48
CA GLY A 93 -20.98 -5.10 11.38
C GLY A 93 -20.58 -6.58 11.21
N ILE A 94 -21.12 -7.20 10.16
CA ILE A 94 -20.72 -8.54 9.73
C ILE A 94 -19.47 -8.41 8.85
N LEU A 95 -18.55 -9.38 8.94
CA LEU A 95 -17.40 -9.44 8.01
C LEU A 95 -17.91 -9.50 6.56
N PRO A 96 -17.39 -8.68 5.65
CA PRO A 96 -17.72 -8.77 4.23
C PRO A 96 -17.25 -10.11 3.64
N ASP A 97 -17.90 -10.53 2.55
CA ASP A 97 -17.55 -11.77 1.85
C ASP A 97 -16.17 -11.71 1.19
N ILE A 98 -15.76 -10.53 0.75
CA ILE A 98 -14.43 -10.23 0.21
C ILE A 98 -13.98 -8.88 0.78
N PHE A 99 -12.70 -8.75 1.07
CA PHE A 99 -12.13 -7.46 1.40
C PHE A 99 -10.64 -7.40 1.06
N VAL A 100 -10.13 -6.17 0.88
CA VAL A 100 -8.69 -5.96 0.78
C VAL A 100 -8.11 -5.63 2.14
N THR A 101 -6.97 -6.21 2.45
CA THR A 101 -6.27 -5.92 3.71
C THR A 101 -4.77 -6.24 3.64
N TYR A 102 -4.10 -6.12 4.77
CA TYR A 102 -2.68 -6.34 4.97
C TYR A 102 -2.44 -7.56 5.87
N PRO A 103 -1.25 -8.21 5.79
CA PRO A 103 -0.94 -9.38 6.60
C PRO A 103 -1.19 -9.18 8.10
N LYS A 104 -0.91 -8.00 8.66
CA LYS A 104 -1.18 -7.70 10.08
C LYS A 104 -2.65 -7.90 10.46
N THR A 105 -3.60 -7.53 9.59
CA THR A 105 -5.04 -7.72 9.85
C THR A 105 -5.42 -9.20 9.84
N VAL A 106 -4.89 -9.95 8.87
CA VAL A 106 -5.13 -11.39 8.77
C VAL A 106 -4.62 -12.12 10.03
N LEU A 107 -3.43 -11.76 10.49
CA LEU A 107 -2.84 -12.36 11.69
C LEU A 107 -3.65 -12.01 12.96
N THR A 108 -4.12 -10.78 13.09
CA THR A 108 -4.98 -10.35 14.23
C THR A 108 -6.35 -11.04 14.22
N ILE A 109 -6.93 -11.28 13.04
CA ILE A 109 -8.23 -12.00 12.92
C ILE A 109 -8.06 -13.49 13.15
N GLY A 110 -6.90 -14.05 12.80
CA GLY A 110 -6.61 -15.48 12.74
C GLY A 110 -6.66 -16.03 11.32
N ALA A 111 -5.51 -16.49 10.81
CA ALA A 111 -5.37 -16.97 9.42
C ALA A 111 -6.25 -18.19 9.11
N ASP A 112 -6.57 -19.01 10.12
CA ASP A 112 -7.45 -20.18 10.04
C ASP A 112 -8.90 -19.85 9.68
N ARG A 113 -9.33 -18.60 9.87
CA ARG A 113 -10.68 -18.11 9.55
C ARG A 113 -10.87 -17.76 8.07
N PHE A 114 -9.81 -17.79 7.28
CA PHE A 114 -9.84 -17.46 5.85
C PHE A 114 -9.83 -18.70 4.98
N ALA A 115 -10.48 -18.60 3.82
CA ALA A 115 -10.38 -19.60 2.76
C ALA A 115 -8.96 -19.64 2.19
N ASP A 116 -8.55 -20.79 1.66
CA ASP A 116 -7.30 -20.94 0.94
C ASP A 116 -7.53 -20.70 -0.56
N TRP A 117 -6.90 -19.69 -1.10
CA TRP A 117 -7.00 -19.41 -2.53
C TRP A 117 -6.44 -20.53 -3.41
N ASN A 118 -5.57 -21.39 -2.85
CA ASN A 118 -5.08 -22.58 -3.54
C ASN A 118 -6.20 -23.58 -3.87
N ASP A 119 -7.30 -23.58 -3.11
CA ASP A 119 -8.45 -24.46 -3.34
C ASP A 119 -9.34 -23.99 -4.50
N THR A 120 -9.27 -22.71 -4.86
CA THR A 120 -10.20 -22.09 -5.81
C THR A 120 -9.52 -21.46 -7.03
N ILE A 121 -8.24 -21.12 -6.95
CA ILE A 121 -7.45 -20.59 -8.09
C ILE A 121 -6.45 -21.66 -8.54
N PRO A 122 -6.56 -22.16 -9.78
CA PRO A 122 -5.69 -23.20 -10.30
C PRO A 122 -4.20 -22.83 -10.26
N ALA A 123 -3.33 -23.82 -10.10
CA ALA A 123 -1.89 -23.60 -10.00
C ALA A 123 -1.27 -23.03 -11.28
N ASP A 124 -1.81 -23.37 -12.44
CA ASP A 124 -1.40 -22.84 -13.73
C ASP A 124 -1.71 -21.34 -13.85
N VAL A 125 -2.86 -20.88 -13.34
CA VAL A 125 -3.20 -19.45 -13.26
C VAL A 125 -2.23 -18.70 -12.32
N ARG A 126 -1.89 -19.30 -11.18
CA ARG A 126 -0.98 -18.68 -10.19
C ARG A 126 0.46 -18.51 -10.69
N LYS A 127 0.93 -19.34 -11.62
CA LYS A 127 2.27 -19.23 -12.23
C LYS A 127 2.49 -17.92 -12.99
N ASP A 128 1.41 -17.28 -13.45
CA ASP A 128 1.48 -16.01 -14.16
C ASP A 128 1.77 -14.82 -13.23
N PHE A 129 1.62 -14.99 -11.93
CA PHE A 129 1.80 -13.91 -10.96
C PHE A 129 3.26 -13.72 -10.57
N VAL A 130 3.61 -12.48 -10.20
CA VAL A 130 4.92 -12.15 -9.63
C VAL A 130 5.09 -12.95 -8.33
N PRO A 131 6.11 -13.83 -8.22
CA PRO A 131 6.24 -14.76 -7.10
C PRO A 131 6.24 -14.07 -5.73
N SER A 132 7.01 -12.99 -5.57
CA SER A 132 7.09 -12.24 -4.30
C SER A 132 5.75 -11.64 -3.87
N PHE A 133 4.84 -11.36 -4.81
CA PHE A 133 3.51 -10.84 -4.51
C PHE A 133 2.57 -11.92 -3.97
N LEU A 134 2.71 -13.17 -4.44
CA LEU A 134 2.01 -14.32 -3.87
C LEU A 134 2.58 -14.70 -2.50
N GLU A 135 3.92 -14.73 -2.36
CA GLU A 135 4.60 -15.09 -1.12
C GLU A 135 4.20 -14.20 0.07
N GLU A 136 3.90 -12.93 -0.15
CA GLU A 136 3.42 -12.03 0.91
C GLU A 136 2.08 -12.51 1.51
N GLY A 137 1.24 -13.14 0.68
CA GLY A 137 -0.08 -13.65 1.08
C GLY A 137 -0.08 -15.06 1.69
N MET A 138 1.11 -15.69 1.79
CA MET A 138 1.24 -17.02 2.38
C MET A 138 1.33 -16.95 3.90
N VAL A 139 0.47 -17.69 4.60
CA VAL A 139 0.51 -17.89 6.05
C VAL A 139 0.37 -19.39 6.34
N ASP A 140 1.31 -19.95 7.04
CA ASP A 140 1.35 -21.38 7.43
C ASP A 140 1.12 -22.34 6.23
N GLY A 141 1.75 -22.04 5.09
CA GLY A 141 1.67 -22.85 3.87
C GLY A 141 0.36 -22.67 3.06
N ARG A 142 -0.56 -21.80 3.49
CA ARG A 142 -1.83 -21.49 2.83
C ARG A 142 -1.80 -20.13 2.18
N GLN A 143 -2.37 -19.98 0.99
CA GLN A 143 -2.54 -18.71 0.31
C GLN A 143 -3.80 -18.02 0.84
N VAL A 144 -3.70 -17.30 1.97
CA VAL A 144 -4.86 -16.63 2.61
C VAL A 144 -5.14 -15.25 2.06
N MET A 145 -4.17 -14.65 1.36
CA MET A 145 -4.29 -13.34 0.72
C MET A 145 -3.88 -13.44 -0.75
N PHE A 146 -4.69 -12.87 -1.65
CA PHE A 146 -4.46 -12.92 -3.08
C PHE A 146 -4.16 -11.52 -3.65
N PRO A 147 -3.03 -11.31 -4.35
CA PRO A 147 -2.63 -9.99 -4.82
C PRO A 147 -3.52 -9.52 -5.99
N VAL A 148 -3.99 -8.27 -5.93
CA VAL A 148 -4.69 -7.61 -7.04
C VAL A 148 -4.02 -6.30 -7.45
N ALA A 149 -3.30 -5.66 -6.54
CA ALA A 149 -2.57 -4.43 -6.77
C ALA A 149 -1.48 -4.28 -5.71
N LYS A 150 -0.24 -4.11 -6.15
CA LYS A 150 0.91 -3.94 -5.25
C LYS A 150 1.49 -2.55 -5.39
N SER A 151 2.23 -2.10 -4.40
CA SER A 151 2.89 -0.79 -4.39
C SER A 151 4.27 -0.88 -3.74
N SER A 152 5.02 0.19 -3.83
CA SER A 152 6.26 0.35 -3.08
C SER A 152 6.36 1.75 -2.49
N ARG A 153 7.48 2.09 -1.87
CA ARG A 153 7.72 3.43 -1.31
C ARG A 153 8.51 4.28 -2.29
N ALA A 154 8.10 5.53 -2.43
CA ALA A 154 8.80 6.55 -3.22
C ALA A 154 8.83 7.88 -2.45
N LEU A 155 9.77 8.75 -2.80
CA LEU A 155 9.85 10.12 -2.30
C LEU A 155 9.11 11.03 -3.29
N PHE A 156 8.01 11.61 -2.86
CA PHE A 156 7.28 12.64 -3.59
C PHE A 156 7.78 14.01 -3.17
N VAL A 157 8.17 14.84 -4.13
CA VAL A 157 8.72 16.18 -3.89
C VAL A 157 7.86 17.21 -4.61
N ASN A 158 7.46 18.24 -3.93
CA ASN A 158 6.85 19.41 -4.53
C ASN A 158 7.90 20.18 -5.34
N ALA A 159 7.97 19.92 -6.64
CA ALA A 159 8.93 20.52 -7.54
C ALA A 159 8.72 22.04 -7.67
N THR A 160 7.47 22.52 -7.57
CA THR A 160 7.19 23.97 -7.67
C THR A 160 7.93 24.78 -6.59
N ILE A 161 8.00 24.26 -5.35
CA ILE A 161 8.70 24.92 -4.26
C ILE A 161 10.19 24.52 -4.27
N PHE A 162 10.50 23.24 -4.51
CA PHE A 162 11.87 22.74 -4.45
C PHE A 162 12.78 23.42 -5.48
N ASP A 163 12.33 23.63 -6.71
CA ASP A 163 13.13 24.28 -7.76
C ASP A 163 13.57 25.70 -7.35
N ARG A 164 12.70 26.46 -6.69
CA ARG A 164 13.05 27.78 -6.15
C ARG A 164 14.07 27.68 -5.02
N PHE A 165 13.82 26.79 -4.07
CA PHE A 165 14.73 26.53 -2.96
C PHE A 165 16.11 26.06 -3.45
N ALA A 166 16.14 25.14 -4.40
CA ALA A 166 17.37 24.61 -5.00
C ALA A 166 18.19 25.69 -5.70
N ALA A 167 17.53 26.57 -6.47
CA ALA A 167 18.20 27.68 -7.18
C ALA A 167 18.93 28.64 -6.22
N GLU A 168 18.39 28.86 -5.01
CA GLU A 168 18.98 29.76 -4.00
C GLU A 168 20.04 29.08 -3.11
N THR A 169 20.00 27.74 -2.99
CA THR A 169 20.87 27.01 -2.04
C THR A 169 21.94 26.14 -2.70
N GLY A 170 21.83 25.92 -4.02
CA GLY A 170 22.72 25.03 -4.77
C GLY A 170 22.48 23.53 -4.51
N LEU A 171 21.39 23.17 -3.80
CA LEU A 171 20.96 21.79 -3.63
C LEU A 171 20.31 21.27 -4.91
N SER A 172 20.25 19.95 -5.06
CA SER A 172 19.67 19.28 -6.22
C SER A 172 18.82 18.08 -5.79
N TYR A 173 18.06 17.52 -6.73
CA TYR A 173 17.32 16.27 -6.49
C TYR A 173 18.23 15.07 -6.17
N ASP A 174 19.49 15.10 -6.62
CA ASP A 174 20.45 14.04 -6.31
C ASP A 174 20.88 14.04 -4.83
N ASP A 175 20.82 15.20 -4.15
CA ASP A 175 21.01 15.26 -2.70
C ASP A 175 19.92 14.51 -1.95
N LEU A 176 18.72 14.39 -2.52
CA LEU A 176 17.55 13.78 -1.85
C LEU A 176 17.50 12.26 -1.93
N ILE A 177 18.41 11.61 -2.65
CA ILE A 177 18.44 10.14 -2.75
C ILE A 177 19.13 9.46 -1.56
N THR A 178 19.74 10.24 -0.67
CA THR A 178 20.34 9.75 0.58
C THR A 178 19.74 10.43 1.79
N TRP A 179 19.69 9.71 2.93
CA TRP A 179 19.22 10.30 4.19
C TRP A 179 20.14 11.42 4.68
N GLU A 180 21.44 11.30 4.47
CA GLU A 180 22.40 12.37 4.79
C GLU A 180 22.08 13.65 4.02
N GLY A 181 21.83 13.53 2.74
CA GLY A 181 21.42 14.67 1.90
C GLY A 181 20.05 15.20 2.27
N MET A 182 19.08 14.32 2.57
CA MET A 182 17.75 14.70 3.08
C MET A 182 17.83 15.54 4.35
N PHE A 183 18.64 15.13 5.33
CA PHE A 183 18.81 15.89 6.58
C PHE A 183 19.49 17.23 6.34
N LYS A 184 20.50 17.29 5.46
CA LYS A 184 21.15 18.55 5.04
C LYS A 184 20.15 19.48 4.36
N ALA A 185 19.37 18.96 3.42
CA ALA A 185 18.33 19.73 2.73
C ALA A 185 17.24 20.21 3.70
N ALA A 186 16.85 19.37 4.67
CA ALA A 186 15.85 19.70 5.67
C ALA A 186 16.29 20.88 6.56
N GLU A 187 17.54 20.90 6.99
CA GLU A 187 18.11 22.02 7.75
C GLU A 187 18.16 23.31 6.91
N ALA A 188 18.60 23.23 5.66
CA ALA A 188 18.64 24.39 4.76
C ALA A 188 17.25 24.92 4.45
N TYR A 189 16.29 24.03 4.19
CA TYR A 189 14.90 24.40 3.91
C TYR A 189 14.22 25.06 5.12
N HIS A 190 14.44 24.53 6.31
CA HIS A 190 13.89 25.10 7.56
C HIS A 190 14.32 26.58 7.71
N ARG A 191 15.59 26.88 7.46
CA ARG A 191 16.08 28.28 7.46
C ARG A 191 15.49 29.10 6.32
N TRP A 192 15.47 28.58 5.10
CA TRP A 192 14.97 29.27 3.90
C TRP A 192 13.47 29.59 3.99
N SER A 193 12.68 28.66 4.51
CA SER A 193 11.21 28.74 4.58
C SER A 193 10.67 29.47 5.82
N GLY A 194 11.53 29.94 6.72
CA GLY A 194 11.10 30.56 7.98
C GLY A 194 10.52 29.57 8.98
N GLY A 195 11.05 28.33 9.03
CA GLY A 195 10.72 27.36 10.07
C GLY A 195 9.81 26.21 9.64
N LYS A 196 9.51 26.06 8.36
CA LYS A 196 8.69 24.93 7.87
C LYS A 196 9.46 23.60 7.89
N ALA A 197 8.75 22.50 8.07
CA ALA A 197 9.30 21.15 7.94
C ALA A 197 9.59 20.82 6.47
N PHE A 198 10.65 20.05 6.25
CA PHE A 198 11.07 19.65 4.91
C PHE A 198 10.39 18.37 4.45
N PHE A 199 10.40 17.33 5.28
CA PHE A 199 9.90 16.03 4.89
C PHE A 199 9.01 15.38 5.94
N LYS A 200 8.19 14.44 5.48
CA LYS A 200 7.42 13.50 6.29
C LYS A 200 7.67 12.07 5.80
N TYR A 201 7.58 11.11 6.69
CA TYR A 201 7.54 9.68 6.35
C TYR A 201 6.22 9.11 6.89
N ASP A 202 5.46 8.45 6.04
CA ASP A 202 4.31 7.71 6.52
C ASP A 202 4.81 6.48 7.30
N GLU A 203 4.26 6.11 8.37
CA GLU A 203 4.66 4.96 9.23
C GLU A 203 6.13 4.99 9.69
N TRP A 204 6.44 5.76 10.71
CA TRP A 204 7.79 5.95 11.26
C TRP A 204 8.48 4.66 11.71
N MET A 205 7.72 3.63 12.13
CA MET A 205 8.32 2.32 12.42
C MET A 205 8.93 1.71 11.16
N HIS A 206 8.31 1.86 10.00
CA HIS A 206 8.85 1.38 8.72
C HIS A 206 10.13 2.12 8.30
N TYR A 207 10.23 3.44 8.59
CA TYR A 207 11.49 4.16 8.42
C TYR A 207 12.63 3.51 9.21
N SER A 208 12.39 3.27 10.51
CA SER A 208 13.39 2.69 11.41
C SER A 208 13.74 1.26 11.00
N LEU A 209 12.73 0.42 10.73
CA LEU A 209 12.90 -0.98 10.36
C LEU A 209 13.67 -1.14 9.04
N LEU A 210 13.22 -0.45 7.98
CA LEU A 210 13.82 -0.59 6.65
C LEU A 210 15.27 -0.14 6.64
N ASN A 211 15.57 1.02 7.25
CA ASN A 211 16.92 1.56 7.26
C ASN A 211 17.87 0.76 8.18
N THR A 212 17.37 0.20 9.28
CA THR A 212 18.13 -0.73 10.12
C THR A 212 18.52 -1.98 9.33
N ALA A 213 17.56 -2.60 8.64
CA ALA A 213 17.81 -3.76 7.80
C ALA A 213 18.74 -3.45 6.62
N ALA A 214 18.59 -2.29 5.98
CA ALA A 214 19.44 -1.84 4.88
C ALA A 214 20.91 -1.69 5.30
N LEU A 215 21.16 -1.36 6.56
CA LEU A 215 22.48 -1.24 7.19
C LEU A 215 23.00 -2.58 7.77
N GLY A 216 22.27 -3.68 7.57
CA GLY A 216 22.66 -5.00 8.05
C GLY A 216 22.37 -5.25 9.53
N GLY A 217 21.52 -4.43 10.17
CA GLY A 217 21.09 -4.61 11.56
C GLY A 217 19.73 -5.30 11.68
N ASP A 218 19.46 -5.85 12.85
CA ASP A 218 18.19 -6.46 13.20
C ASP A 218 17.33 -5.45 13.98
N PHE A 219 16.18 -5.08 13.40
CA PHE A 219 15.22 -4.19 14.05
C PHE A 219 14.35 -4.93 15.08
N PHE A 220 14.08 -6.21 14.86
CA PHE A 220 13.33 -7.05 15.78
C PHE A 220 14.19 -8.18 16.34
N THR A 221 13.97 -8.51 17.63
CA THR A 221 14.42 -9.74 18.27
C THR A 221 13.24 -10.34 19.02
N ALA A 222 12.89 -11.59 18.72
CA ALA A 222 11.75 -12.30 19.33
C ALA A 222 10.44 -11.47 19.31
N LYS A 223 10.13 -10.85 18.16
CA LYS A 223 8.94 -10.00 17.91
C LYS A 223 8.89 -8.70 18.75
N LYS A 224 9.99 -8.30 19.36
CA LYS A 224 10.15 -7.03 20.09
C LYS A 224 11.15 -6.14 19.36
N VAL A 225 11.02 -4.82 19.53
CA VAL A 225 12.00 -3.86 18.99
C VAL A 225 13.35 -4.11 19.65
N ASN A 226 14.39 -4.26 18.83
CA ASN A 226 15.75 -4.53 19.27
C ASN A 226 16.52 -3.23 19.57
N PHE A 227 16.37 -2.71 20.76
CA PHE A 227 17.08 -1.50 21.22
C PHE A 227 18.61 -1.73 21.38
N ALA A 228 19.09 -2.97 21.36
CA ALA A 228 20.52 -3.27 21.37
C ALA A 228 21.18 -3.17 19.99
N SER A 229 20.40 -2.99 18.90
CA SER A 229 20.93 -2.82 17.54
C SER A 229 21.60 -1.46 17.37
N PRO A 230 22.92 -1.41 17.12
CA PRO A 230 23.62 -0.15 16.90
C PRO A 230 23.15 0.57 15.62
N GLN A 231 22.73 -0.18 14.60
CA GLN A 231 22.17 0.37 13.37
C GLN A 231 20.83 1.07 13.65
N PHE A 232 19.95 0.44 14.45
CA PHE A 232 18.71 1.07 14.85
C PHE A 232 18.94 2.32 15.67
N ALA A 233 19.80 2.28 16.67
CA ALA A 233 20.14 3.45 17.48
C ALA A 233 20.65 4.61 16.61
N MET A 234 21.53 4.35 15.64
CA MET A 234 22.05 5.36 14.72
C MET A 234 20.93 5.95 13.84
N VAL A 235 20.12 5.10 13.22
CA VAL A 235 18.99 5.52 12.35
C VAL A 235 18.00 6.38 13.14
N TRP A 236 17.62 5.95 14.33
CA TRP A 236 16.67 6.63 15.18
C TRP A 236 17.19 7.99 15.67
N LYS A 237 18.45 8.06 16.15
CA LYS A 237 19.07 9.30 16.63
C LYS A 237 19.20 10.36 15.54
N LYS A 238 19.53 9.97 14.30
CA LYS A 238 19.56 10.91 13.16
C LYS A 238 18.17 11.52 12.90
N LEU A 239 17.13 10.70 12.95
CA LEU A 239 15.74 11.18 12.84
C LEU A 239 15.36 12.08 14.02
N ALA A 240 15.68 11.66 15.25
CA ALA A 240 15.38 12.41 16.47
C ALA A 240 16.00 13.82 16.45
N ARG A 241 17.28 13.92 16.04
CA ARG A 241 17.97 15.20 15.87
C ARG A 241 17.20 16.13 14.90
N ALA A 242 16.79 15.63 13.77
CA ALA A 242 16.04 16.41 12.77
C ALA A 242 14.63 16.77 13.25
N ALA A 243 13.95 15.86 13.95
CA ALA A 243 12.61 16.07 14.46
C ALA A 243 12.55 17.14 15.55
N VAL A 244 13.46 17.11 16.54
CA VAL A 244 13.48 18.12 17.63
C VAL A 244 13.88 19.51 17.13
N LYS A 245 14.57 19.60 16.00
CA LYS A 245 14.88 20.86 15.30
C LYS A 245 13.71 21.37 14.45
N GLY A 246 12.61 20.62 14.34
CA GLY A 246 11.47 21.01 13.51
C GLY A 246 11.64 20.78 12.01
N HIS A 247 12.68 20.04 11.60
CA HIS A 247 12.97 19.76 10.19
C HIS A 247 12.03 18.69 9.60
N VAL A 248 11.34 17.93 10.44
CA VAL A 248 10.48 16.80 10.10
C VAL A 248 9.04 17.12 10.48
N CYS A 249 8.11 16.83 9.56
CA CYS A 249 6.68 17.00 9.81
C CYS A 249 6.16 15.80 10.62
N MET A 250 5.72 16.07 11.87
CA MET A 250 5.23 15.06 12.81
C MET A 250 3.70 15.07 12.95
N LEU A 251 2.97 15.64 11.98
CA LEU A 251 1.50 15.65 11.99
C LEU A 251 0.93 14.23 11.82
N LYS A 252 -0.17 13.95 12.52
CA LYS A 252 -0.92 12.68 12.43
C LYS A 252 -1.81 12.64 11.19
N CYS A 253 -1.20 12.77 10.00
CA CYS A 253 -1.86 12.65 8.70
C CYS A 253 -0.90 11.98 7.70
N PHE A 254 -1.39 11.64 6.52
CA PHE A 254 -0.53 11.17 5.43
C PHE A 254 0.34 12.31 4.86
N SER A 255 1.50 11.97 4.32
CA SER A 255 2.44 12.92 3.71
C SER A 255 1.77 13.74 2.61
N THR A 256 0.95 13.08 1.77
CA THR A 256 0.15 13.74 0.73
C THR A 256 -0.69 14.88 1.31
N ALA A 257 -1.43 14.63 2.41
CA ALA A 257 -2.28 15.64 3.03
C ALA A 257 -1.45 16.82 3.57
N ALA A 258 -0.32 16.55 4.22
CA ALA A 258 0.59 17.60 4.72
C ALA A 258 1.20 18.42 3.57
N MET A 259 1.57 17.77 2.46
CA MET A 259 2.10 18.45 1.27
C MET A 259 1.04 19.34 0.60
N MET A 260 -0.21 18.84 0.50
CA MET A 260 -1.31 19.56 -0.16
C MET A 260 -1.72 20.86 0.54
N VAL A 261 -1.37 21.03 1.82
CA VAL A 261 -1.62 22.24 2.60
C VAL A 261 -0.34 23.03 2.94
N GLY A 262 0.81 22.61 2.40
CA GLY A 262 2.10 23.31 2.56
C GLY A 262 2.78 23.15 3.92
N GLU A 263 2.42 22.13 4.71
CA GLU A 263 3.05 21.80 6.00
C GLU A 263 4.40 21.10 5.84
N THR A 264 4.63 20.46 4.71
CA THR A 264 5.90 19.83 4.34
C THR A 264 6.16 19.95 2.85
N LEU A 265 7.43 19.94 2.45
CA LEU A 265 7.80 20.03 1.04
C LEU A 265 7.77 18.68 0.33
N CYS A 266 8.15 17.62 1.03
CA CYS A 266 8.20 16.27 0.45
C CYS A 266 7.75 15.20 1.43
N GLY A 267 7.49 13.99 0.90
CA GLY A 267 7.05 12.86 1.70
C GLY A 267 7.47 11.53 1.13
N VAL A 268 7.89 10.59 2.00
CA VAL A 268 8.10 9.20 1.62
C VAL A 268 6.83 8.42 1.93
N GLU A 269 6.18 7.97 0.87
CA GLU A 269 4.86 7.34 0.96
C GLU A 269 4.66 6.28 -0.13
N SER A 270 3.50 5.64 -0.15
CA SER A 270 3.16 4.64 -1.16
C SER A 270 3.13 5.24 -2.56
N THR A 271 3.58 4.50 -3.58
CA THR A 271 3.40 4.87 -5.00
C THR A 271 1.93 5.14 -5.32
N ALA A 272 1.00 4.45 -4.67
CA ALA A 272 -0.44 4.65 -4.84
C ALA A 272 -0.96 6.00 -4.30
N SER A 273 -0.15 6.74 -3.55
CA SER A 273 -0.51 8.09 -3.09
C SER A 273 -0.68 9.08 -4.23
N ILE A 274 -0.14 8.78 -5.42
CA ILE A 274 -0.33 9.59 -6.63
C ILE A 274 -1.81 9.89 -6.91
N LEU A 275 -2.70 8.97 -6.60
CA LEU A 275 -4.16 9.10 -6.76
C LEU A 275 -4.76 10.29 -5.99
N TYR A 276 -4.11 10.69 -4.89
CA TYR A 276 -4.61 11.72 -3.98
C TYR A 276 -3.97 13.09 -4.18
N PHE A 277 -2.94 13.20 -5.03
CA PHE A 277 -2.34 14.48 -5.40
C PHE A 277 -3.20 15.21 -6.44
N LYS A 278 -3.63 16.40 -6.09
CA LYS A 278 -4.27 17.35 -7.02
C LYS A 278 -3.19 18.16 -7.75
N ASP A 279 -3.60 18.87 -8.80
CA ASP A 279 -2.68 19.70 -9.60
C ASP A 279 -2.37 21.07 -8.97
N TYR A 280 -2.90 21.33 -7.78
CA TYR A 280 -2.65 22.53 -6.97
C TYR A 280 -2.71 22.23 -5.48
N MET A 281 -1.91 22.96 -4.72
CA MET A 281 -1.99 23.03 -3.26
C MET A 281 -2.97 24.12 -2.83
N THR A 282 -3.58 23.96 -1.66
CA THR A 282 -4.41 24.96 -1.03
C THR A 282 -3.87 25.28 0.36
N PHE A 283 -3.42 26.51 0.56
CA PHE A 283 -2.93 26.97 1.85
C PHE A 283 -4.07 27.32 2.81
N PRO A 284 -3.81 27.44 4.14
CA PRO A 284 -4.83 27.77 5.13
C PRO A 284 -5.54 29.12 4.89
N ASP A 285 -4.90 30.06 4.20
CA ASP A 285 -5.46 31.37 3.79
C ASP A 285 -6.28 31.29 2.48
N ASN A 286 -6.59 30.09 1.99
CA ASN A 286 -7.25 29.81 0.72
C ASN A 286 -6.47 30.25 -0.54
N THR A 287 -5.20 30.60 -0.43
CA THR A 287 -4.37 30.77 -1.62
C THR A 287 -4.05 29.42 -2.27
N HIS A 288 -3.88 29.43 -3.60
CA HIS A 288 -3.59 28.23 -4.38
C HIS A 288 -2.23 28.38 -5.09
N LEU A 289 -1.47 27.30 -5.10
CA LEU A 289 -0.22 27.21 -5.85
C LEU A 289 -0.26 25.96 -6.73
N PRO A 290 0.03 26.07 -8.05
CA PRO A 290 0.16 24.91 -8.91
C PRO A 290 1.19 23.92 -8.33
N LEU A 291 0.86 22.64 -8.34
CA LEU A 291 1.72 21.57 -7.86
C LEU A 291 2.31 20.80 -9.04
N ARG A 292 3.61 20.88 -9.22
CA ARG A 292 4.37 19.93 -10.01
C ARG A 292 5.04 18.95 -9.07
N LEU A 293 4.99 17.67 -9.41
CA LEU A 293 5.62 16.61 -8.63
C LEU A 293 6.89 16.14 -9.34
N ARG A 294 7.96 15.99 -8.56
CA ARG A 294 9.10 15.14 -8.87
C ARG A 294 9.03 13.91 -7.97
N ILE A 295 9.16 12.73 -8.55
CA ILE A 295 9.08 11.48 -7.79
C ILE A 295 10.44 10.80 -7.90
N LEU A 296 10.98 10.40 -6.75
CA LEU A 296 12.32 9.80 -6.63
C LEU A 296 12.21 8.47 -5.88
N PRO A 297 13.18 7.55 -6.02
CA PRO A 297 13.32 6.44 -5.10
C PRO A 297 13.37 6.94 -3.66
N ALA A 298 12.81 6.16 -2.72
CA ALA A 298 12.92 6.48 -1.30
C ALA A 298 14.40 6.57 -0.89
N PRO A 299 14.78 7.56 -0.03
CA PRO A 299 16.17 7.77 0.36
C PRO A 299 16.74 6.56 1.11
N LYS A 300 18.03 6.31 0.96
CA LYS A 300 18.80 5.30 1.72
C LYS A 300 20.00 5.94 2.39
N PHE A 301 20.52 5.36 3.44
CA PHE A 301 21.81 5.79 4.01
C PHE A 301 22.97 5.47 3.07
N ASN A 302 24.02 6.28 3.10
CA ASN A 302 25.25 6.00 2.37
C ASN A 302 25.81 4.63 2.78
N GLY A 303 26.22 3.84 1.79
CA GLY A 303 26.71 2.47 2.02
C GLY A 303 25.65 1.42 2.38
N ALA A 304 24.37 1.82 2.59
CA ALA A 304 23.29 0.89 2.85
C ALA A 304 22.84 0.16 1.58
N ARG A 305 22.31 -1.06 1.75
CA ARG A 305 21.62 -1.79 0.68
C ARG A 305 20.43 -0.97 0.18
N PRO A 306 20.16 -0.95 -1.13
CA PRO A 306 19.01 -0.28 -1.69
C PRO A 306 17.74 -1.14 -1.47
N LEU A 307 17.04 -0.91 -0.36
CA LEU A 307 15.80 -1.60 -0.04
C LEU A 307 14.59 -0.69 -0.24
N THR A 308 13.50 -1.24 -0.75
CA THR A 308 12.18 -0.61 -0.74
C THR A 308 11.12 -1.60 -0.24
N ILE A 309 10.11 -1.09 0.46
CA ILE A 309 9.06 -1.94 1.02
C ILE A 309 8.15 -2.43 -0.10
N LEU A 310 7.91 -3.74 -0.16
CA LEU A 310 6.77 -4.29 -0.89
C LEU A 310 5.51 -3.99 -0.07
N ALA A 311 4.57 -3.29 -0.68
CA ALA A 311 3.32 -2.87 -0.06
C ALA A 311 2.13 -3.12 -1.00
N GLY A 312 0.96 -2.62 -0.63
CA GLY A 312 -0.31 -2.83 -1.32
C GLY A 312 -1.12 -3.93 -0.66
N SER A 313 -2.42 -3.70 -0.60
CA SER A 313 -3.37 -4.66 -0.01
C SER A 313 -3.62 -5.85 -0.94
N SER A 314 -4.04 -6.95 -0.36
CA SER A 314 -4.43 -8.17 -1.07
C SER A 314 -5.85 -8.58 -0.68
N LEU A 315 -6.54 -9.32 -1.56
CA LEU A 315 -7.88 -9.84 -1.30
C LEU A 315 -7.84 -10.97 -0.28
N CYS A 316 -8.81 -10.95 0.63
CA CYS A 316 -9.10 -12.02 1.57
C CYS A 316 -10.57 -12.43 1.45
N ILE A 317 -10.83 -13.72 1.66
CA ILE A 317 -12.16 -14.31 1.74
C ILE A 317 -12.28 -14.99 3.11
N PRO A 318 -13.14 -14.54 4.03
CA PRO A 318 -13.50 -15.35 5.19
C PRO A 318 -14.09 -16.69 4.75
N LYS A 319 -13.85 -17.77 5.48
CA LYS A 319 -14.50 -19.06 5.25
C LYS A 319 -16.01 -18.89 5.22
N SER A 320 -16.64 -19.42 4.17
CA SER A 320 -18.05 -19.21 3.86
C SER A 320 -18.63 -20.44 3.14
N THR A 321 -19.72 -20.27 2.40
CA THR A 321 -20.25 -21.33 1.54
C THR A 321 -19.34 -21.53 0.32
N LYS A 322 -19.27 -22.74 -0.20
CA LYS A 322 -18.49 -23.06 -1.40
C LYS A 322 -18.87 -22.19 -2.60
N ALA A 323 -20.15 -21.86 -2.73
CA ALA A 323 -20.63 -20.97 -3.79
C ALA A 323 -20.05 -19.56 -3.66
N LYS A 324 -20.00 -18.97 -2.46
CA LYS A 324 -19.41 -17.65 -2.23
C LYS A 324 -17.88 -17.65 -2.42
N GLU A 325 -17.19 -18.65 -1.89
CA GLU A 325 -15.73 -18.78 -2.07
C GLU A 325 -15.36 -18.92 -3.55
N TYR A 326 -16.12 -19.72 -4.30
CA TYR A 326 -15.94 -19.89 -5.73
C TYR A 326 -16.28 -18.62 -6.52
N ALA A 327 -17.41 -17.97 -6.24
CA ALA A 327 -17.78 -16.70 -6.85
C ALA A 327 -16.71 -15.61 -6.62
N ALA A 328 -16.16 -15.55 -5.40
CA ALA A 328 -15.09 -14.62 -5.05
C ALA A 328 -13.79 -14.91 -5.84
N SER A 329 -13.48 -16.19 -6.10
CA SER A 329 -12.32 -16.56 -6.91
C SER A 329 -12.46 -16.13 -8.38
N ILE A 330 -13.66 -16.24 -8.94
CA ILE A 330 -13.96 -15.76 -10.31
C ILE A 330 -13.78 -14.24 -10.36
N PHE A 331 -14.28 -13.51 -9.39
CA PHE A 331 -14.11 -12.06 -9.33
C PHE A 331 -12.63 -11.66 -9.19
N ALA A 332 -11.84 -12.32 -8.33
CA ALA A 332 -10.42 -12.09 -8.18
C ALA A 332 -9.63 -12.37 -9.47
N GLN A 333 -9.92 -13.49 -10.14
CA GLN A 333 -9.30 -13.82 -11.43
C GLN A 333 -9.67 -12.79 -12.51
N TRP A 334 -10.91 -12.33 -12.55
CA TRP A 334 -11.35 -11.30 -13.48
C TRP A 334 -10.64 -9.96 -13.22
N LEU A 335 -10.52 -9.53 -11.95
CA LEU A 335 -9.79 -8.31 -11.59
C LEU A 335 -8.32 -8.36 -12.02
N THR A 336 -7.72 -9.55 -12.06
CA THR A 336 -6.32 -9.76 -12.40
C THR A 336 -6.08 -10.14 -13.86
N LYS A 337 -7.13 -10.20 -14.70
CA LYS A 337 -6.96 -10.21 -16.16
C LYS A 337 -6.24 -8.93 -16.59
N GLU A 338 -5.34 -9.02 -17.55
CA GLU A 338 -4.50 -7.91 -17.96
C GLU A 338 -5.30 -6.67 -18.38
N GLU A 339 -6.36 -6.89 -19.19
CA GLU A 339 -7.26 -5.82 -19.65
C GLU A 339 -8.01 -5.08 -18.52
N ASN A 340 -8.06 -5.65 -17.32
CA ASN A 340 -8.65 -5.05 -16.12
C ASN A 340 -7.58 -4.48 -15.17
N ASN A 341 -6.53 -5.27 -14.92
CA ASN A 341 -5.52 -4.97 -13.91
C ASN A 341 -4.56 -3.86 -14.32
N VAL A 342 -4.12 -3.84 -15.59
CA VAL A 342 -3.17 -2.83 -16.06
C VAL A 342 -3.78 -1.42 -16.05
N PRO A 343 -4.95 -1.16 -16.66
CA PRO A 343 -5.56 0.18 -16.58
C PRO A 343 -5.86 0.62 -15.14
N PHE A 344 -6.28 -0.32 -14.28
CA PHE A 344 -6.49 -0.05 -12.86
C PHE A 344 -5.19 0.34 -12.17
N ALA A 345 -4.14 -0.45 -12.31
CA ALA A 345 -2.84 -0.19 -11.71
C ALA A 345 -2.29 1.18 -12.15
N VAL A 346 -2.29 1.44 -13.46
CA VAL A 346 -1.78 2.69 -14.04
C VAL A 346 -2.55 3.91 -13.54
N SER A 347 -3.89 3.84 -13.48
CA SER A 347 -4.71 4.97 -13.03
C SER A 347 -4.63 5.25 -11.52
N THR A 348 -4.05 4.35 -10.74
CA THR A 348 -4.03 4.41 -9.28
C THR A 348 -2.63 4.42 -8.68
N GLY A 349 -1.57 4.34 -9.49
CA GLY A 349 -0.18 4.29 -9.04
C GLY A 349 0.22 2.97 -8.38
N TYR A 350 -0.61 1.93 -8.54
CA TYR A 350 -0.27 0.57 -8.15
C TYR A 350 0.55 -0.14 -9.23
N LEU A 351 1.02 -1.34 -8.90
CA LEU A 351 1.73 -2.25 -9.78
C LEU A 351 0.80 -3.39 -10.18
N PRO A 352 0.73 -3.76 -11.48
CA PRO A 352 0.00 -4.95 -11.90
C PRO A 352 0.65 -6.20 -11.33
N VAL A 353 -0.13 -7.26 -11.17
CA VAL A 353 0.31 -8.41 -10.36
C VAL A 353 0.79 -9.60 -11.18
N LYS A 354 0.57 -9.60 -12.50
CA LYS A 354 1.07 -10.65 -13.39
C LYS A 354 2.45 -10.29 -13.97
N ASN A 355 3.31 -11.29 -14.15
CA ASN A 355 4.70 -11.14 -14.57
C ASN A 355 4.87 -10.30 -15.84
N GLU A 356 4.09 -10.61 -16.90
CA GLU A 356 4.21 -9.92 -18.18
C GLU A 356 3.75 -8.47 -18.08
N ALA A 357 2.58 -8.22 -17.49
CA ALA A 357 2.04 -6.89 -17.27
C ALA A 357 2.95 -6.04 -16.37
N PHE A 358 3.46 -6.64 -15.27
CA PHE A 358 4.42 -6.01 -14.38
C PHE A 358 5.71 -5.62 -15.14
N SER A 359 6.28 -6.56 -15.92
CA SER A 359 7.50 -6.31 -16.69
C SER A 359 7.35 -5.18 -17.70
N ARG A 360 6.21 -5.08 -18.39
CA ARG A 360 5.94 -3.98 -19.35
C ARG A 360 5.85 -2.62 -18.66
N ILE A 361 5.09 -2.54 -17.57
CA ILE A 361 4.93 -1.29 -16.81
C ILE A 361 6.27 -0.86 -16.20
N VAL A 362 7.02 -1.80 -15.63
CA VAL A 362 8.32 -1.50 -15.03
C VAL A 362 9.34 -1.04 -16.06
N LYS A 363 9.29 -1.54 -17.29
CA LYS A 363 10.15 -1.06 -18.39
C LYS A 363 9.72 0.30 -18.96
N ALA A 364 8.70 0.91 -18.37
CA ALA A 364 8.12 2.17 -18.83
C ALA A 364 7.63 2.12 -20.29
N GLU A 365 7.29 0.92 -20.78
CA GLU A 365 6.63 0.75 -22.07
C GLU A 365 5.20 1.28 -21.99
N HIS A 366 4.76 2.04 -22.98
CA HIS A 366 3.40 2.61 -23.04
C HIS A 366 3.08 3.72 -22.01
N LEU A 367 4.08 4.52 -21.61
CA LEU A 367 3.82 5.75 -20.81
C LEU A 367 3.27 6.90 -21.65
N ASP A 368 3.34 6.80 -22.99
CA ASP A 368 2.82 7.82 -23.90
C ASP A 368 1.30 7.98 -23.71
N GLY A 369 0.86 9.20 -23.53
CA GLY A 369 -0.56 9.51 -23.28
C GLY A 369 -0.98 9.54 -21.81
N LEU A 370 -0.12 9.18 -20.86
CA LEU A 370 -0.34 9.39 -19.43
C LEU A 370 -0.02 10.83 -19.03
N ASP A 371 -0.64 11.33 -17.96
CA ASP A 371 -0.29 12.62 -17.39
C ASP A 371 1.16 12.62 -16.85
N GLU A 372 1.75 13.84 -16.75
CA GLU A 372 3.16 14.02 -16.38
C GLU A 372 3.51 13.38 -15.03
N LYS A 373 2.67 13.52 -14.00
CA LYS A 373 2.93 12.96 -12.67
C LYS A 373 2.91 11.43 -12.69
N THR A 374 2.04 10.82 -13.49
CA THR A 374 1.98 9.37 -13.67
C THR A 374 3.20 8.86 -14.44
N GLN A 375 3.66 9.58 -15.46
CA GLN A 375 4.91 9.25 -16.16
C GLN A 375 6.12 9.29 -15.21
N GLU A 376 6.24 10.36 -14.38
CA GLU A 376 7.31 10.47 -13.38
C GLU A 376 7.27 9.32 -12.37
N LEU A 377 6.08 8.92 -11.92
CA LEU A 377 5.93 7.77 -11.03
C LEU A 377 6.50 6.50 -11.65
N TYR A 378 6.11 6.16 -12.88
CA TYR A 378 6.54 4.91 -13.49
C TYR A 378 8.01 4.91 -13.93
N LYS A 379 8.60 6.05 -14.26
CA LYS A 379 10.06 6.19 -14.38
C LYS A 379 10.76 5.83 -13.06
N THR A 380 10.22 6.29 -11.94
CA THR A 380 10.75 5.96 -10.62
C THR A 380 10.51 4.50 -10.24
N VAL A 381 9.34 3.94 -10.53
CA VAL A 381 9.05 2.50 -10.35
C VAL A 381 10.03 1.64 -11.15
N ASN A 382 10.33 2.01 -12.40
CA ASN A 382 11.36 1.34 -13.21
C ASN A 382 12.71 1.35 -12.51
N ARG A 383 13.13 2.50 -11.97
CA ARG A 383 14.38 2.62 -11.24
C ARG A 383 14.38 1.78 -9.95
N LEU A 384 13.30 1.83 -9.17
CA LEU A 384 13.13 1.02 -7.97
C LEU A 384 13.28 -0.48 -8.27
N HIS A 385 12.63 -0.95 -9.35
CA HIS A 385 12.69 -2.35 -9.73
C HIS A 385 14.10 -2.81 -10.15
N ARG A 386 14.86 -1.95 -10.84
CA ARG A 386 16.20 -2.28 -11.32
C ARG A 386 17.29 -2.17 -10.26
N GLU A 387 17.15 -1.24 -9.33
CA GLU A 387 18.22 -0.82 -8.42
C GLU A 387 17.96 -1.20 -6.96
N TYR A 388 16.71 -1.57 -6.59
CA TYR A 388 16.30 -1.85 -5.21
C TYR A 388 15.79 -3.27 -5.06
N GLU A 389 16.03 -3.85 -3.88
CA GLU A 389 15.41 -5.10 -3.47
C GLU A 389 14.10 -4.82 -2.75
N PHE A 390 13.05 -5.58 -3.08
CA PHE A 390 11.78 -5.51 -2.36
C PHE A 390 11.92 -6.16 -0.98
N TYR A 391 11.75 -5.36 0.06
CA TYR A 391 11.79 -5.81 1.44
C TYR A 391 10.39 -6.20 1.90
N LYS A 392 10.23 -7.46 2.30
CA LYS A 392 9.00 -7.97 2.90
C LYS A 392 8.98 -7.63 4.38
N LEU A 393 7.93 -6.91 4.83
CA LEU A 393 7.77 -6.59 6.25
C LEU A 393 7.55 -7.88 7.07
N PRO A 394 8.21 -8.02 8.22
CA PRO A 394 8.13 -9.21 9.05
C PRO A 394 6.89 -9.17 9.95
N PHE A 395 5.70 -9.30 9.35
CA PHE A 395 4.45 -9.29 10.09
C PHE A 395 4.34 -10.49 11.05
N PHE A 396 3.79 -10.24 12.23
CA PHE A 396 3.49 -11.22 13.26
C PHE A 396 2.24 -10.78 14.04
N ASP A 397 1.67 -11.66 14.84
CA ASP A 397 0.55 -11.31 15.71
C ASP A 397 0.97 -10.23 16.73
N GLY A 398 0.16 -9.18 16.87
CA GLY A 398 0.49 -7.98 17.66
C GLY A 398 1.35 -6.92 16.93
N TYR A 399 1.71 -7.13 15.64
CA TYR A 399 2.49 -6.16 14.87
C TYR A 399 1.78 -4.79 14.76
N GLY A 400 0.47 -4.78 14.54
CA GLY A 400 -0.30 -3.55 14.37
C GLY A 400 -0.34 -2.69 15.64
N GLU A 401 -0.50 -3.32 16.79
CA GLU A 401 -0.47 -2.68 18.11
C GLU A 401 0.93 -2.13 18.42
N LEU A 402 1.98 -2.92 18.12
CA LEU A 402 3.36 -2.50 18.28
C LEU A 402 3.70 -1.30 17.38
N GLU A 403 3.29 -1.36 16.11
CA GLU A 403 3.48 -0.26 15.15
C GLU A 403 2.81 1.03 15.63
N LYS A 404 1.57 0.93 16.09
CA LYS A 404 0.83 2.06 16.64
C LYS A 404 1.53 2.63 17.88
N LYS A 405 1.89 1.79 18.83
CA LYS A 405 2.60 2.19 20.05
C LYS A 405 3.94 2.86 19.71
N PHE A 406 4.72 2.26 18.81
CA PHE A 406 6.01 2.81 18.36
C PHE A 406 5.86 4.23 17.80
N CYS A 407 4.90 4.42 16.89
CA CYS A 407 4.68 5.71 16.27
C CYS A 407 4.16 6.76 17.27
N ASP A 408 3.20 6.41 18.12
CA ASP A 408 2.62 7.33 19.10
C ASP A 408 3.65 7.75 20.15
N GLU A 409 4.42 6.80 20.71
CA GLU A 409 5.44 7.10 21.72
C GLU A 409 6.60 7.92 21.14
N GLN A 410 7.07 7.57 19.93
CA GLN A 410 8.10 8.33 19.26
C GLN A 410 7.70 9.78 18.99
N MET A 411 6.49 9.99 18.46
CA MET A 411 5.98 11.34 18.16
C MET A 411 5.82 12.18 19.44
N ALA A 412 5.22 11.59 20.48
CA ALA A 412 5.06 12.27 21.78
C ALA A 412 6.41 12.62 22.43
N LEU A 413 7.40 11.73 22.28
CA LEU A 413 8.76 11.96 22.76
C LEU A 413 9.42 13.13 22.03
N PHE A 414 9.37 13.14 20.70
CA PHE A 414 10.01 14.18 19.89
C PHE A 414 9.40 15.57 20.16
N GLU A 415 8.07 15.67 20.27
CA GLU A 415 7.40 16.94 20.61
C GLU A 415 7.84 17.47 21.99
N ARG A 416 7.92 16.60 23.00
CA ARG A 416 8.37 16.97 24.33
C ARG A 416 9.84 17.44 24.33
N TRP A 417 10.72 16.72 23.63
CA TRP A 417 12.12 17.10 23.55
C TRP A 417 12.36 18.32 22.66
N LYS A 418 11.56 18.54 21.63
CA LYS A 418 11.56 19.80 20.89
C LYS A 418 11.33 20.99 21.79
N SER A 419 10.35 20.89 22.69
CA SER A 419 10.09 21.93 23.70
C SER A 419 11.25 22.09 24.68
N LYS A 420 11.86 21.00 25.16
CA LYS A 420 13.03 21.02 26.05
C LYS A 420 14.27 21.62 25.39
N CYS A 421 14.52 21.31 24.14
CA CYS A 421 15.66 21.84 23.39
C CYS A 421 15.51 23.34 23.11
N GLY A 422 14.31 23.85 22.97
CA GLY A 422 14.05 25.28 22.74
C GLY A 422 14.80 25.82 21.51
N GLY A 423 14.90 25.03 20.43
CA GLY A 423 15.62 25.37 19.20
C GLY A 423 17.14 25.12 19.24
N ARG A 424 17.70 24.69 20.39
CA ARG A 424 19.12 24.30 20.46
C ARG A 424 19.38 22.98 19.78
N GLU A 425 20.58 22.83 19.20
CA GLU A 425 21.06 21.55 18.66
C GLU A 425 21.20 20.52 19.79
N PRO A 426 20.56 19.34 19.71
CA PRO A 426 20.79 18.29 20.69
C PRO A 426 22.19 17.69 20.52
N ASP A 427 22.95 17.59 21.61
CA ASP A 427 24.22 16.87 21.64
C ASP A 427 24.02 15.34 21.70
N GLU A 428 25.09 14.56 21.62
CA GLU A 428 25.00 13.10 21.63
C GLU A 428 24.46 12.57 22.97
N ALA A 429 24.79 13.18 24.10
CA ALA A 429 24.29 12.76 25.41
C ALA A 429 22.76 12.96 25.50
N MET A 430 22.24 14.04 24.94
CA MET A 430 20.80 14.29 24.87
C MET A 430 20.13 13.25 23.95
N LEU A 431 20.72 12.90 22.81
CA LEU A 431 20.18 11.89 21.91
C LEU A 431 20.21 10.49 22.54
N ASP A 432 21.26 10.18 23.33
CA ASP A 432 21.33 8.94 24.09
C ASP A 432 20.22 8.89 25.15
N ALA A 433 20.01 9.95 25.90
CA ALA A 433 18.94 10.05 26.88
C ALA A 433 17.54 9.93 26.23
N MET A 434 17.35 10.52 25.05
CA MET A 434 16.10 10.38 24.29
C MET A 434 15.86 8.93 23.84
N PHE A 435 16.90 8.24 23.37
CA PHE A 435 16.80 6.87 22.92
C PHE A 435 16.49 5.90 24.05
N GLU A 436 17.13 6.09 25.22
CA GLU A 436 16.83 5.34 26.45
C GLU A 436 15.39 5.60 26.94
N GLU A 437 14.94 6.86 26.97
CA GLU A 437 13.57 7.19 27.34
C GLU A 437 12.56 6.55 26.37
N PHE A 438 12.89 6.48 25.07
CA PHE A 438 12.07 5.78 24.08
C PHE A 438 12.02 4.27 24.36
N ARG A 439 13.15 3.64 24.67
CA ARG A 439 13.23 2.22 25.04
C ARG A 439 12.33 1.94 26.24
N GLU A 440 12.47 2.70 27.34
CA GLU A 440 11.67 2.53 28.56
C GLU A 440 10.16 2.61 28.27
N ARG A 441 9.72 3.57 27.44
CA ARG A 441 8.31 3.73 27.02
C ARG A 441 7.82 2.54 26.20
N MET A 442 8.64 2.03 25.32
CA MET A 442 8.27 0.85 24.51
C MET A 442 8.19 -0.44 25.34
N GLU A 443 8.96 -0.54 26.44
CA GLU A 443 8.97 -1.69 27.35
C GLU A 443 7.83 -1.65 28.40
N GLN A 444 7.21 -0.49 28.64
CA GLN A 444 6.00 -0.38 29.47
C GLN A 444 4.85 -1.19 28.85
N PRO A 445 3.97 -1.78 29.67
CA PRO A 445 2.84 -2.57 29.20
C PRO A 445 1.80 -1.75 28.41
#